data_09e320c95466709fe91473dbb362fcc8
#
_entry.id   09e320c95466709fe91473dbb362fcc8
#
_cell.length_a   1.000
_cell.length_b   1.000
_cell.length_c   1.000
_cell.angle_alpha   90.00
_cell.angle_beta   90.00
_cell.angle_gamma   90.00
#
_symmetry.space_group_name_H-M   'P 1'
#
loop_
_entity.id
_entity.type
_entity.pdbx_description
1 polymer ?
#
loop_
_entity_poly.entity_id
_entity_poly.type
_entity_poly.pdbx_seq_one_letter_code
_entity_poly.pdbx_strand_id
1 'polypeptide(L)'
;MKIYIADINDVTINDLSRISNERAKKAKKYRYIDDQKRCIAGGLLIKKFLGGANLTVNKYGKPSAENGICFNLSHSGRYVLFAVSDSEVGCDIEQRKITKAEKLGKVVFCKSEMDEICSSADKSGKFYEFWTKKESFLKCIGEGFHRNSKSVDVTKDFFDDNGKTYYFKVFKFSDYDVSVCSTRNDFPDTIEFIDLKLI
;
A
#
# COMPACT_ATOMS: atom_id res chain seq x y z
N MET A 1 -7.94 11.02 8.00
CA MET A 1 -7.02 10.31 7.07
C MET A 1 -6.96 11.01 5.72
N LYS A 2 -5.81 10.96 5.01
CA LYS A 2 -5.68 11.37 3.60
C LYS A 2 -4.98 10.28 2.79
N ILE A 3 -5.38 10.11 1.53
CA ILE A 3 -4.84 9.08 0.64
C ILE A 3 -4.46 9.76 -0.68
N TYR A 4 -3.23 9.54 -1.11
CA TYR A 4 -2.65 10.15 -2.29
C TYR A 4 -2.13 9.10 -3.26
N ILE A 5 -2.25 9.38 -4.56
CA ILE A 5 -1.65 8.60 -5.63
C ILE A 5 -0.82 9.50 -6.52
N ALA A 6 0.35 9.03 -6.93
CA ALA A 6 1.26 9.76 -7.79
C ALA A 6 1.74 8.88 -8.94
N ASP A 7 1.95 9.49 -10.11
CA ASP A 7 2.43 8.84 -11.31
C ASP A 7 3.96 8.89 -11.36
N ILE A 8 4.62 7.76 -11.60
CA ILE A 8 6.08 7.72 -11.76
C ILE A 8 6.58 8.42 -13.03
N ASN A 9 5.69 8.72 -13.99
CA ASN A 9 6.05 9.52 -15.16
C ASN A 9 6.30 11.00 -14.85
N ASP A 10 5.88 11.46 -13.66
CA ASP A 10 6.16 12.82 -13.20
C ASP A 10 7.57 13.00 -12.67
N VAL A 11 8.32 11.91 -12.50
CA VAL A 11 9.69 11.94 -11.96
C VAL A 11 10.72 11.39 -12.93
N THR A 12 11.93 11.90 -12.78
CA THR A 12 13.12 11.46 -13.51
C THR A 12 14.23 11.05 -12.53
N ILE A 13 15.32 10.50 -13.02
CA ILE A 13 16.49 10.18 -12.19
C ILE A 13 17.17 11.43 -11.61
N ASN A 14 17.02 12.60 -12.24
CA ASN A 14 17.56 13.85 -11.72
C ASN A 14 16.90 14.25 -10.39
N ASP A 15 15.67 13.79 -10.12
CA ASP A 15 14.95 14.05 -8.87
C ASP A 15 15.55 13.31 -7.65
N LEU A 16 16.58 12.49 -7.83
CA LEU A 16 17.35 11.91 -6.73
C LEU A 16 17.90 12.96 -5.76
N SER A 17 18.22 14.14 -6.23
CA SER A 17 18.69 15.25 -5.39
C SER A 17 17.61 15.88 -4.50
N ARG A 18 16.33 15.60 -4.79
CA ARG A 18 15.17 16.17 -4.10
C ARG A 18 14.70 15.32 -2.92
N ILE A 19 15.20 14.09 -2.79
CA ILE A 19 14.85 13.14 -1.72
C ILE A 19 16.01 12.96 -0.73
N SER A 20 15.78 12.25 0.38
CA SER A 20 16.82 11.98 1.37
C SER A 20 17.99 11.18 0.77
N ASN A 21 19.20 11.43 1.29
CA ASN A 21 20.42 10.72 0.86
C ASN A 21 20.28 9.18 1.00
N GLU A 22 19.65 8.72 2.07
CA GLU A 22 19.41 7.30 2.31
C GLU A 22 18.51 6.70 1.21
N ARG A 23 17.41 7.40 0.89
CA ARG A 23 16.46 6.98 -0.12
C ARG A 23 17.05 7.06 -1.53
N ALA A 24 17.88 8.06 -1.80
CA ALA A 24 18.63 8.17 -3.06
C ALA A 24 19.60 6.99 -3.23
N LYS A 25 20.32 6.59 -2.16
CA LYS A 25 21.17 5.39 -2.18
C LYS A 25 20.35 4.12 -2.43
N LYS A 26 19.15 4.01 -1.84
CA LYS A 26 18.24 2.88 -2.08
C LYS A 26 17.77 2.85 -3.53
N ALA A 27 17.34 3.97 -4.08
CA ALA A 27 16.87 4.07 -5.47
C ALA A 27 17.94 3.60 -6.47
N LYS A 28 19.19 4.02 -6.28
CA LYS A 28 20.32 3.63 -7.15
C LYS A 28 20.63 2.13 -7.16
N LYS A 29 20.16 1.36 -6.17
CA LYS A 29 20.34 -0.10 -6.13
C LYS A 29 19.36 -0.87 -7.01
N TYR A 30 18.26 -0.25 -7.42
CA TYR A 30 17.29 -0.91 -8.29
C TYR A 30 17.82 -1.02 -9.73
N ARG A 31 17.63 -2.20 -10.32
CA ARG A 31 18.07 -2.51 -11.69
C ARG A 31 17.24 -1.78 -12.75
N TYR A 32 15.92 -1.71 -12.54
CA TYR A 32 14.99 -1.16 -13.51
C TYR A 32 14.68 0.29 -13.20
N ILE A 33 14.59 1.11 -14.24
CA ILE A 33 14.35 2.55 -14.13
C ILE A 33 13.03 2.87 -13.44
N ASP A 34 11.98 2.08 -13.68
CA ASP A 34 10.68 2.27 -13.07
C ASP A 34 10.70 2.00 -11.55
N ASP A 35 11.51 1.03 -11.09
CA ASP A 35 11.72 0.80 -9.66
C ASP A 35 12.46 1.97 -9.00
N GLN A 36 13.44 2.55 -9.69
CA GLN A 36 14.11 3.76 -9.24
C GLN A 36 13.11 4.92 -9.14
N LYS A 37 12.29 5.13 -10.17
CA LYS A 37 11.24 6.16 -10.18
C LYS A 37 10.21 5.96 -9.07
N ARG A 38 9.73 4.73 -8.83
CA ARG A 38 8.86 4.41 -7.69
C ARG A 38 9.49 4.78 -6.35
N CYS A 39 10.77 4.49 -6.19
CA CYS A 39 11.49 4.85 -4.98
C CYS A 39 11.62 6.38 -4.82
N ILE A 40 11.90 7.11 -5.90
CA ILE A 40 11.99 8.58 -5.92
C ILE A 40 10.62 9.18 -5.59
N ALA A 41 9.57 8.78 -6.30
CA ALA A 41 8.20 9.26 -6.08
C ALA A 41 7.75 9.08 -4.61
N GLY A 42 7.98 7.89 -4.05
CA GLY A 42 7.73 7.67 -2.63
C GLY A 42 8.58 8.56 -1.70
N GLY A 43 9.80 8.91 -2.10
CA GLY A 43 10.66 9.84 -1.37
C GLY A 43 10.13 11.27 -1.35
N LEU A 44 9.63 11.73 -2.48
CA LEU A 44 9.01 13.06 -2.61
C LEU A 44 7.74 13.15 -1.76
N LEU A 45 6.88 12.12 -1.79
CA LEU A 45 5.66 12.08 -0.97
C LEU A 45 5.99 12.10 0.54
N ILE A 46 6.96 11.30 0.98
CA ILE A 46 7.45 11.32 2.37
C ILE A 46 7.92 12.71 2.75
N LYS A 47 8.77 13.34 1.94
CA LYS A 47 9.29 14.68 2.21
C LYS A 47 8.16 15.72 2.31
N LYS A 48 7.21 15.67 1.37
CA LYS A 48 6.07 16.62 1.33
C LYS A 48 5.19 16.50 2.57
N PHE A 49 4.78 15.28 2.93
CA PHE A 49 3.74 15.07 3.93
C PHE A 49 4.26 14.83 5.34
N LEU A 50 5.53 14.43 5.50
CA LEU A 50 6.13 14.22 6.82
C LEU A 50 7.09 15.34 7.24
N GLY A 51 7.25 16.38 6.40
CA GLY A 51 8.01 17.59 6.75
C GLY A 51 9.49 17.35 7.08
N GLY A 52 10.10 16.30 6.51
CA GLY A 52 11.50 15.94 6.80
C GLY A 52 11.69 15.23 8.15
N ALA A 53 10.63 14.73 8.77
CA ALA A 53 10.72 13.93 10.00
C ALA A 53 11.69 12.75 9.81
N ASN A 54 12.47 12.47 10.83
CA ASN A 54 13.29 11.26 10.87
C ASN A 54 12.40 10.03 10.82
N LEU A 55 12.85 9.01 10.11
CA LEU A 55 12.17 7.75 9.99
C LEU A 55 12.94 6.67 10.75
N THR A 56 12.24 5.94 11.57
CA THR A 56 12.71 4.69 12.17
C THR A 56 12.03 3.51 11.49
N VAL A 57 12.55 2.31 11.67
CA VAL A 57 11.93 1.09 11.15
C VAL A 57 11.75 0.09 12.27
N ASN A 58 10.60 -0.59 12.30
CA ASN A 58 10.42 -1.68 13.23
C ASN A 58 11.23 -2.92 12.82
N LYS A 59 11.25 -3.98 13.65
CA LYS A 59 11.97 -5.23 13.38
C LYS A 59 11.57 -5.94 12.08
N TYR A 60 10.42 -5.60 11.50
CA TYR A 60 9.92 -6.16 10.25
C TYR A 60 10.06 -5.19 9.07
N GLY A 61 10.67 -4.02 9.27
CA GLY A 61 10.95 -3.04 8.21
C GLY A 61 9.83 -2.03 7.94
N LYS A 62 8.74 -2.00 8.73
CA LYS A 62 7.72 -0.94 8.60
C LYS A 62 8.32 0.39 9.08
N PRO A 63 8.32 1.45 8.23
CA PRO A 63 8.78 2.76 8.64
C PRO A 63 7.75 3.46 9.53
N SER A 64 8.26 4.26 10.47
CA SER A 64 7.49 5.15 11.33
C SER A 64 8.15 6.52 11.38
N ALA A 65 7.37 7.59 11.45
CA ALA A 65 7.86 8.95 11.59
C ALA A 65 7.90 9.37 13.06
N GLU A 66 9.01 9.99 13.50
CA GLU A 66 9.20 10.43 14.90
C GLU A 66 8.22 11.53 15.33
N ASN A 67 7.61 12.23 14.39
CA ASN A 67 6.59 13.26 14.67
C ASN A 67 5.19 12.69 14.99
N GLY A 68 5.05 11.37 15.13
CA GLY A 68 3.80 10.70 15.47
C GLY A 68 2.80 10.54 14.33
N ILE A 69 3.11 11.03 13.13
CA ILE A 69 2.27 10.85 11.95
C ILE A 69 2.38 9.39 11.49
N CYS A 70 1.24 8.69 11.43
CA CYS A 70 1.16 7.36 10.86
C CYS A 70 1.07 7.46 9.34
N PHE A 71 1.87 6.69 8.64
CA PHE A 71 1.84 6.63 7.18
C PHE A 71 2.16 5.25 6.66
N ASN A 72 1.76 5.02 5.42
CA ASN A 72 2.17 3.83 4.69
C ASN A 72 2.32 4.14 3.19
N LEU A 73 3.12 3.33 2.50
CA LEU A 73 3.43 3.51 1.09
C LEU A 73 3.40 2.16 0.39
N SER A 74 2.73 2.11 -0.76
CA SER A 74 2.73 0.99 -1.68
C SER A 74 2.95 1.47 -3.12
N HIS A 75 3.27 0.56 -4.01
CA HIS A 75 3.44 0.87 -5.42
C HIS A 75 3.23 -0.36 -6.29
N SER A 76 2.59 -0.18 -7.43
CA SER A 76 2.47 -1.20 -8.47
C SER A 76 2.40 -0.54 -9.85
N GLY A 77 3.03 -1.15 -10.85
CA GLY A 77 3.05 -0.61 -12.21
C GLY A 77 3.51 0.86 -12.24
N ARG A 78 2.63 1.72 -12.72
CA ARG A 78 2.87 3.16 -12.92
C ARG A 78 2.68 4.02 -11.67
N TYR A 79 2.07 3.49 -10.61
CA TYR A 79 1.62 4.34 -9.51
C TYR A 79 2.28 4.04 -8.17
N VAL A 80 2.38 5.11 -7.37
CA VAL A 80 2.77 5.08 -5.96
C VAL A 80 1.60 5.58 -5.13
N LEU A 81 1.16 4.78 -4.17
CA LEU A 81 0.11 5.08 -3.21
C LEU A 81 0.73 5.52 -1.88
N PHE A 82 0.20 6.57 -1.28
CA PHE A 82 0.62 7.07 0.02
C PHE A 82 -0.60 7.37 0.88
N ALA A 83 -0.67 6.74 2.05
CA ALA A 83 -1.70 7.00 3.05
C ALA A 83 -1.07 7.65 4.28
N VAL A 84 -1.73 8.67 4.82
CA VAL A 84 -1.30 9.39 6.03
C VAL A 84 -2.48 9.61 6.96
N SER A 85 -2.25 9.39 8.26
CA SER A 85 -3.28 9.42 9.29
C SER A 85 -2.67 9.76 10.66
N ASP A 86 -3.52 10.09 11.62
CA ASP A 86 -3.21 10.17 13.05
C ASP A 86 -3.41 8.81 13.80
N SER A 87 -3.79 7.77 13.06
CA SER A 87 -3.98 6.41 13.55
C SER A 87 -3.21 5.39 12.71
N GLU A 88 -3.05 4.17 13.24
CA GLU A 88 -2.40 3.08 12.49
C GLU A 88 -3.02 2.92 11.09
N VAL A 89 -2.16 2.90 10.07
CA VAL A 89 -2.58 2.81 8.68
C VAL A 89 -1.65 1.88 7.88
N GLY A 90 -2.24 1.16 6.95
CA GLY A 90 -1.57 0.40 5.91
C GLY A 90 -2.29 0.61 4.59
N CYS A 91 -1.58 0.59 3.49
CA CYS A 91 -2.19 0.70 2.16
C CYS A 91 -1.52 -0.23 1.16
N ASP A 92 -2.29 -0.66 0.18
CA ASP A 92 -1.78 -1.45 -0.92
C ASP A 92 -2.43 -1.05 -2.24
N ILE A 93 -1.65 -1.12 -3.31
CA ILE A 93 -2.09 -0.88 -4.68
C ILE A 93 -1.53 -1.97 -5.58
N GLU A 94 -2.38 -2.55 -6.43
CA GLU A 94 -1.95 -3.56 -7.41
C GLU A 94 -2.56 -3.33 -8.78
N GLN A 95 -1.70 -3.37 -9.79
CA GLN A 95 -2.14 -3.43 -11.18
C GLN A 95 -2.65 -4.82 -11.49
N ARG A 96 -3.87 -4.93 -12.00
CA ARG A 96 -4.41 -6.22 -12.45
C ARG A 96 -3.60 -6.74 -13.62
N LYS A 97 -3.04 -7.91 -13.45
CA LYS A 97 -2.35 -8.66 -14.52
C LYS A 97 -3.05 -9.98 -14.72
N ILE A 98 -3.00 -10.52 -15.92
CA ILE A 98 -3.45 -11.88 -16.19
C ILE A 98 -2.54 -12.83 -15.39
N THR A 99 -2.99 -13.29 -14.24
CA THR A 99 -2.20 -14.14 -13.35
C THR A 99 -2.85 -15.51 -13.18
N LYS A 100 -2.05 -16.47 -12.73
CA LYS A 100 -2.52 -17.75 -12.22
C LYS A 100 -3.13 -17.55 -10.81
N ALA A 101 -4.15 -16.68 -10.70
CA ALA A 101 -4.79 -16.24 -9.46
C ALA A 101 -5.13 -17.42 -8.52
N GLU A 102 -5.64 -18.53 -9.09
CA GLU A 102 -6.00 -19.71 -8.31
C GLU A 102 -4.81 -20.37 -7.59
N LYS A 103 -3.62 -20.41 -8.22
CA LYS A 103 -2.44 -21.01 -7.59
C LYS A 103 -1.90 -20.17 -6.43
N LEU A 104 -1.83 -18.85 -6.63
CA LEU A 104 -1.40 -17.90 -5.59
C LEU A 104 -2.45 -17.82 -4.48
N GLY A 105 -3.73 -17.81 -4.83
CA GLY A 105 -4.83 -17.77 -3.87
C GLY A 105 -4.80 -18.89 -2.86
N LYS A 106 -4.52 -20.14 -3.27
CA LYS A 106 -4.44 -21.30 -2.38
C LYS A 106 -3.37 -21.17 -1.28
N VAL A 107 -2.36 -20.34 -1.49
CA VAL A 107 -1.29 -20.12 -0.50
C VAL A 107 -1.68 -19.02 0.49
N VAL A 108 -2.38 -17.98 0.02
CA VAL A 108 -2.60 -16.72 0.76
C VAL A 108 -4.00 -16.65 1.39
N PHE A 109 -5.02 -17.17 0.69
CA PHE A 109 -6.42 -16.99 1.10
C PHE A 109 -6.94 -18.15 1.96
N CYS A 110 -7.83 -17.82 2.91
CA CYS A 110 -8.61 -18.81 3.65
C CYS A 110 -9.75 -19.37 2.78
N LYS A 111 -10.50 -20.33 3.32
CA LYS A 111 -11.55 -21.02 2.56
C LYS A 111 -12.67 -20.07 2.12
N SER A 112 -13.18 -19.23 3.02
CA SER A 112 -14.26 -18.28 2.75
C SER A 112 -13.91 -17.34 1.59
N GLU A 113 -12.70 -16.79 1.58
CA GLU A 113 -12.21 -15.94 0.52
C GLU A 113 -12.08 -16.66 -0.82
N MET A 114 -11.56 -17.90 -0.79
CA MET A 114 -11.45 -18.72 -2.01
C MET A 114 -12.83 -19.07 -2.58
N ASP A 115 -13.80 -19.36 -1.72
CA ASP A 115 -15.18 -19.67 -2.14
C ASP A 115 -15.81 -18.44 -2.83
N GLU A 116 -15.60 -17.21 -2.29
CA GLU A 116 -16.06 -15.97 -2.91
C GLU A 116 -15.33 -15.67 -4.23
N ILE A 117 -14.01 -15.86 -4.31
CA ILE A 117 -13.25 -15.67 -5.54
C ILE A 117 -13.75 -16.62 -6.63
N CYS A 118 -13.96 -17.90 -6.29
CA CYS A 118 -14.38 -18.91 -7.25
C CYS A 118 -15.81 -18.68 -7.76
N SER A 119 -16.71 -18.16 -6.92
CA SER A 119 -18.10 -17.86 -7.27
C SER A 119 -18.30 -16.52 -7.96
N SER A 120 -17.30 -15.61 -7.91
CA SER A 120 -17.38 -14.29 -8.53
C SER A 120 -17.41 -14.35 -10.05
N ALA A 121 -18.24 -13.51 -10.69
CA ALA A 121 -18.22 -13.28 -12.12
C ALA A 121 -16.89 -12.66 -12.60
N ASP A 122 -16.30 -11.74 -11.78
CA ASP A 122 -14.96 -11.21 -11.98
C ASP A 122 -13.98 -11.80 -10.94
N LYS A 123 -13.55 -13.04 -11.19
CA LYS A 123 -12.61 -13.74 -10.31
C LYS A 123 -11.29 -12.98 -10.12
N SER A 124 -10.81 -12.34 -11.18
CA SER A 124 -9.57 -11.57 -11.12
C SER A 124 -9.73 -10.33 -10.25
N GLY A 125 -10.81 -9.56 -10.44
CA GLY A 125 -11.08 -8.39 -9.62
C GLY A 125 -11.29 -8.76 -8.15
N LYS A 126 -12.03 -9.85 -7.86
CA LYS A 126 -12.21 -10.31 -6.48
C LYS A 126 -10.90 -10.80 -5.85
N PHE A 127 -10.04 -11.44 -6.61
CA PHE A 127 -8.69 -11.82 -6.17
C PHE A 127 -7.87 -10.60 -5.75
N TYR A 128 -7.78 -9.58 -6.61
CA TYR A 128 -6.99 -8.38 -6.32
C TYR A 128 -7.58 -7.53 -5.19
N GLU A 129 -8.91 -7.48 -5.07
CA GLU A 129 -9.59 -6.85 -3.94
C GLU A 129 -9.17 -7.49 -2.61
N PHE A 130 -9.22 -8.81 -2.49
CA PHE A 130 -8.83 -9.51 -1.27
C PHE A 130 -7.31 -9.48 -1.05
N TRP A 131 -6.53 -9.55 -2.12
CA TRP A 131 -5.08 -9.42 -2.03
C TRP A 131 -4.67 -8.07 -1.44
N THR A 132 -5.18 -6.97 -1.99
CA THR A 132 -4.86 -5.63 -1.51
C THR A 132 -5.40 -5.39 -0.09
N LYS A 133 -6.55 -5.93 0.29
CA LYS A 133 -7.04 -5.89 1.67
C LYS A 133 -6.06 -6.59 2.64
N LYS A 134 -5.61 -7.82 2.33
CA LYS A 134 -4.63 -8.54 3.17
C LYS A 134 -3.31 -7.79 3.29
N GLU A 135 -2.76 -7.35 2.16
CA GLU A 135 -1.51 -6.58 2.14
C GLU A 135 -1.63 -5.27 2.93
N SER A 136 -2.73 -4.54 2.77
CA SER A 136 -2.96 -3.31 3.54
C SER A 136 -3.05 -3.58 5.05
N PHE A 137 -3.70 -4.68 5.46
CA PHE A 137 -3.74 -5.10 6.86
C PHE A 137 -2.34 -5.46 7.38
N LEU A 138 -1.60 -6.33 6.68
CA LEU A 138 -0.25 -6.74 7.08
C LEU A 138 0.71 -5.55 7.19
N LYS A 139 0.56 -4.57 6.29
CA LYS A 139 1.29 -3.29 6.35
C LYS A 139 0.81 -2.40 7.51
N CYS A 140 -0.50 -2.43 7.84
CA CYS A 140 -1.04 -1.68 8.95
C CYS A 140 -0.46 -2.16 10.29
N ILE A 141 -0.48 -3.47 10.55
CA ILE A 141 0.10 -4.05 11.77
C ILE A 141 1.65 -4.06 11.73
N GLY A 142 2.25 -3.95 10.54
CA GLY A 142 3.71 -3.89 10.36
C GLY A 142 4.44 -5.20 10.60
N GLU A 143 3.77 -6.34 10.47
CA GLU A 143 4.36 -7.68 10.62
C GLU A 143 4.74 -8.32 9.27
N GLY A 144 4.22 -7.80 8.17
CA GLY A 144 4.43 -8.36 6.84
C GLY A 144 4.02 -9.85 6.78
N PHE A 145 4.66 -10.62 5.94
CA PHE A 145 4.39 -12.06 5.78
C PHE A 145 4.86 -12.96 6.95
N HIS A 146 5.36 -12.39 8.06
CA HIS A 146 5.56 -13.17 9.28
C HIS A 146 4.23 -13.57 9.93
N ARG A 147 3.17 -12.83 9.67
CA ARG A 147 1.80 -13.21 10.01
C ARG A 147 1.26 -14.22 9.01
N ASN A 148 0.61 -15.28 9.51
CA ASN A 148 -0.10 -16.21 8.64
C ASN A 148 -1.29 -15.50 7.95
N SER A 149 -1.19 -15.24 6.65
CA SER A 149 -2.21 -14.53 5.89
C SER A 149 -3.58 -15.24 5.90
N LYS A 150 -3.62 -16.55 6.04
CA LYS A 150 -4.87 -17.32 6.13
C LYS A 150 -5.64 -17.14 7.43
N SER A 151 -4.99 -16.62 8.49
CA SER A 151 -5.68 -16.28 9.73
C SER A 151 -6.43 -14.95 9.68
N VAL A 152 -6.34 -14.23 8.56
CA VAL A 152 -6.97 -12.93 8.36
C VAL A 152 -8.05 -13.09 7.29
N ASP A 153 -9.33 -13.06 7.67
CA ASP A 153 -10.45 -13.11 6.74
C ASP A 153 -10.89 -11.69 6.36
N VAL A 154 -10.74 -11.33 5.09
CA VAL A 154 -11.05 -10.00 4.54
C VAL A 154 -12.31 -9.97 3.67
N THR A 155 -13.18 -10.95 3.80
CA THR A 155 -14.49 -10.97 3.09
C THR A 155 -15.36 -9.78 3.50
N LYS A 156 -15.24 -9.32 4.76
CA LYS A 156 -15.91 -8.11 5.27
C LYS A 156 -15.02 -6.86 5.14
N ASP A 157 -15.62 -5.70 5.32
CA ASP A 157 -14.90 -4.41 5.35
C ASP A 157 -14.34 -4.07 6.75
N PHE A 158 -14.28 -5.05 7.62
CA PHE A 158 -13.59 -4.99 8.90
C PHE A 158 -13.08 -6.37 9.32
N PHE A 159 -12.07 -6.37 10.20
CA PHE A 159 -11.48 -7.57 10.80
C PHE A 159 -11.09 -7.30 12.25
N ASP A 160 -11.49 -8.16 13.16
CA ASP A 160 -11.10 -8.07 14.56
C ASP A 160 -9.87 -8.93 14.83
N ASP A 161 -8.82 -8.32 15.37
CA ASP A 161 -7.58 -8.98 15.72
C ASP A 161 -7.03 -8.48 17.06
N ASN A 162 -6.78 -9.41 17.99
CA ASN A 162 -6.21 -9.12 19.32
C ASN A 162 -6.89 -7.97 20.07
N GLY A 163 -8.24 -7.89 19.99
CA GLY A 163 -9.03 -6.87 20.67
C GLY A 163 -9.03 -5.50 19.98
N LYS A 164 -8.50 -5.40 18.77
CA LYS A 164 -8.60 -4.22 17.91
C LYS A 164 -9.43 -4.54 16.67
N THR A 165 -10.28 -3.61 16.25
CA THR A 165 -10.98 -3.67 14.96
C THR A 165 -10.19 -2.90 13.91
N TYR A 166 -9.96 -3.53 12.79
CA TYR A 166 -9.34 -2.95 11.59
C TYR A 166 -10.41 -2.81 10.51
N TYR A 167 -10.50 -1.66 9.93
CA TYR A 167 -11.47 -1.34 8.86
C TYR A 167 -10.75 -1.27 7.52
N PHE A 168 -11.47 -1.58 6.44
CA PHE A 168 -10.96 -1.54 5.07
C PHE A 168 -11.78 -0.60 4.21
N LYS A 169 -11.12 0.16 3.36
CA LYS A 169 -11.73 0.88 2.25
C LYS A 169 -11.04 0.48 0.96
N VAL A 170 -11.82 0.03 -0.01
CA VAL A 170 -11.36 -0.35 -1.34
C VAL A 170 -11.70 0.75 -2.33
N PHE A 171 -10.75 1.05 -3.21
CA PHE A 171 -10.94 1.95 -4.33
C PHE A 171 -10.52 1.23 -5.61
N LYS A 172 -11.27 1.44 -6.68
CA LYS A 172 -10.96 0.89 -8.01
C LYS A 172 -10.76 2.03 -8.97
N PHE A 173 -9.66 2.02 -9.71
CA PHE A 173 -9.48 2.98 -10.78
C PHE A 173 -8.69 2.35 -11.93
N SER A 174 -9.22 2.49 -13.16
CA SER A 174 -8.64 1.83 -14.35
C SER A 174 -8.44 0.31 -14.08
N ASP A 175 -7.24 -0.18 -14.30
CA ASP A 175 -6.80 -1.57 -14.09
C ASP A 175 -6.11 -1.79 -12.73
N TYR A 176 -6.35 -0.92 -11.74
CA TYR A 176 -5.77 -1.03 -10.39
C TYR A 176 -6.82 -1.27 -9.32
N ASP A 177 -6.48 -2.13 -8.37
CA ASP A 177 -7.16 -2.24 -7.09
C ASP A 177 -6.31 -1.60 -6.00
N VAL A 178 -6.97 -0.85 -5.13
CA VAL A 178 -6.36 -0.17 -4.00
C VAL A 178 -7.12 -0.52 -2.74
N SER A 179 -6.41 -0.84 -1.67
CA SER A 179 -7.01 -0.97 -0.34
C SER A 179 -6.23 -0.17 0.69
N VAL A 180 -6.96 0.43 1.62
CA VAL A 180 -6.41 1.06 2.82
C VAL A 180 -7.04 0.42 4.04
N CYS A 181 -6.19 0.08 5.00
CA CYS A 181 -6.56 -0.50 6.29
C CYS A 181 -6.21 0.47 7.42
N SER A 182 -7.10 0.65 8.38
CA SER A 182 -6.87 1.48 9.56
C SER A 182 -7.64 0.98 10.77
N THR A 183 -7.18 1.36 11.97
CA THR A 183 -7.91 1.15 13.23
C THR A 183 -9.07 2.14 13.43
N ARG A 184 -9.26 3.10 12.53
CA ARG A 184 -10.38 4.05 12.50
C ARG A 184 -11.10 3.99 11.18
N ASN A 185 -12.43 4.09 11.22
CA ASN A 185 -13.28 4.10 10.02
C ASN A 185 -13.54 5.54 9.55
N ASP A 186 -12.46 6.30 9.31
CA ASP A 186 -12.48 7.71 8.88
C ASP A 186 -11.85 7.91 7.49
N PHE A 187 -12.12 6.98 6.58
CA PHE A 187 -11.61 7.01 5.22
C PHE A 187 -12.22 8.15 4.40
N PRO A 188 -11.43 8.80 3.52
CA PRO A 188 -11.97 9.73 2.54
C PRO A 188 -12.78 8.97 1.47
N ASP A 189 -13.70 9.66 0.79
CA ASP A 189 -14.48 9.08 -0.30
C ASP A 189 -13.64 8.87 -1.58
N THR A 190 -12.60 9.67 -1.76
CA THR A 190 -11.76 9.67 -2.97
C THR A 190 -10.28 9.68 -2.64
N ILE A 191 -9.47 9.20 -3.58
CA ILE A 191 -8.02 9.32 -3.56
C ILE A 191 -7.63 10.62 -4.27
N GLU A 192 -6.73 11.41 -3.69
CA GLU A 192 -6.20 12.62 -4.30
C GLU A 192 -5.01 12.30 -5.22
N PHE A 193 -5.03 12.79 -6.47
CA PHE A 193 -3.89 12.71 -7.37
C PHE A 193 -2.90 13.85 -7.08
N ILE A 194 -1.62 13.50 -6.95
CA ILE A 194 -0.54 14.46 -6.71
C ILE A 194 0.37 14.53 -7.93
N ASP A 195 0.53 15.72 -8.48
CA ASP A 195 1.57 16.01 -9.47
C ASP A 195 2.90 16.20 -8.75
N LEU A 196 3.83 15.27 -8.97
CA LEU A 196 5.16 15.28 -8.33
C LEU A 196 6.11 16.35 -8.92
N LYS A 197 5.75 16.96 -10.03
CA LYS A 197 6.52 18.09 -10.60
C LYS A 197 6.32 19.37 -9.80
N LEU A 198 5.20 19.45 -9.07
CA LEU A 198 4.81 20.62 -8.29
C LEU A 198 5.27 20.57 -6.81
N ILE A 199 6.01 19.55 -6.39
CA ILE A 199 6.46 19.38 -5.00
C ILE A 199 7.97 19.33 -4.86
#